data_c065e588ca981597af845a69fc4b2eeb
#
_entry.id   c065e588ca981597af845a69fc4b2eeb
#
_cell.length_a   1.000
_cell.length_b   1.000
_cell.length_c   1.000
_cell.angle_alpha   90.00
_cell.angle_beta   90.00
_cell.angle_gamma   90.00
#
_symmetry.space_group_name_H-M   'P 1'
#
loop_
_entity.id
_entity.type
_entity.pdbx_description
1 polymer ?
#
loop_
_entity_poly.entity_id
_entity_poly.type
_entity_poly.pdbx_seq_one_letter_code
_entity_poly.pdbx_strand_id
1 'polypeptide(L)'
;MIDLYGGSSPNAMKVVLMLEELQLPYNFIEVNAFQGEQFSADFLKLNPLGKYPVVIDHSGAGPEHPIFESGAILQYLAETYDKATLLPASGPARW
;
A
#
# COMPACT_ATOMS: atom_id res chain seq x y z
N MET A 1 12.43 -2.52 4.37
CA MET A 1 11.23 -3.36 4.28
C MET A 1 9.98 -2.49 4.12
N ILE A 2 8.95 -3.04 3.55
CA ILE A 2 7.70 -2.33 3.34
C ILE A 2 6.76 -2.61 4.51
N ASP A 3 6.19 -1.57 5.09
CA ASP A 3 5.15 -1.69 6.10
C ASP A 3 3.79 -1.42 5.44
N LEU A 4 2.89 -2.40 5.53
CA LEU A 4 1.53 -2.28 5.03
C LEU A 4 0.57 -2.19 6.22
N TYR A 5 -0.10 -1.08 6.35
CA TYR A 5 -1.17 -0.89 7.33
C TYR A 5 -2.48 -1.23 6.65
N GLY A 6 -3.16 -2.27 7.13
CA GLY A 6 -4.37 -2.72 6.49
C GLY A 6 -5.32 -3.44 7.44
N GLY A 7 -6.40 -3.91 6.89
CA GLY A 7 -7.43 -4.64 7.64
C GLY A 7 -8.22 -5.53 6.71
N SER A 8 -9.40 -5.96 7.16
CA SER A 8 -10.27 -6.85 6.40
C SER A 8 -11.05 -6.06 5.36
N SER A 9 -10.38 -5.60 4.32
CA SER A 9 -11.06 -4.87 3.26
C SER A 9 -10.55 -5.32 1.89
N PRO A 10 -11.38 -5.22 0.85
CA PRO A 10 -10.95 -5.56 -0.51
C PRO A 10 -9.77 -4.71 -0.98
N ASN A 11 -9.73 -3.44 -0.59
CA ASN A 11 -8.66 -2.54 -1.02
C ASN A 11 -7.31 -2.91 -0.39
N ALA A 12 -7.31 -3.28 0.89
CA ALA A 12 -6.10 -3.75 1.55
C ALA A 12 -5.64 -5.08 0.95
N MET A 13 -6.59 -5.97 0.64
CA MET A 13 -6.27 -7.27 0.05
C MET A 13 -5.63 -7.13 -1.34
N LYS A 14 -6.04 -6.15 -2.13
CA LYS A 14 -5.40 -5.87 -3.42
C LYS A 14 -3.91 -5.59 -3.26
N VAL A 15 -3.54 -4.84 -2.23
CA VAL A 15 -2.14 -4.51 -1.96
C VAL A 15 -1.38 -5.76 -1.51
N VAL A 16 -1.99 -6.58 -0.65
CA VAL A 16 -1.40 -7.85 -0.23
C VAL A 16 -1.10 -8.73 -1.45
N LEU A 17 -2.07 -8.88 -2.35
CA LEU A 17 -1.89 -9.69 -3.55
C LEU A 17 -0.76 -9.16 -4.42
N MET A 18 -0.65 -7.85 -4.55
CA MET A 18 0.43 -7.22 -5.33
C MET A 18 1.80 -7.50 -4.71
N LEU A 19 1.91 -7.35 -3.38
CA LEU A 19 3.16 -7.62 -2.69
C LEU A 19 3.58 -9.09 -2.82
N GLU A 20 2.63 -10.01 -2.71
CA GLU A 20 2.88 -11.44 -2.87
C GLU A 20 3.30 -11.76 -4.30
N GLU A 21 2.64 -11.18 -5.29
CA GLU A 21 2.95 -11.40 -6.71
C GLU A 21 4.35 -10.89 -7.05
N LEU A 22 4.74 -9.77 -6.48
CA LEU A 22 6.07 -9.19 -6.66
C LEU A 22 7.13 -9.88 -5.81
N GLN A 23 6.73 -10.81 -4.94
CA GLN A 23 7.62 -11.53 -4.03
C GLN A 23 8.42 -10.57 -3.14
N LEU A 24 7.79 -9.49 -2.71
CA LEU A 24 8.42 -8.50 -1.84
C LEU A 24 8.15 -8.84 -0.37
N PRO A 25 9.17 -8.79 0.48
CA PRO A 25 8.94 -8.93 1.91
C PRO A 25 8.25 -7.70 2.46
N TYR A 26 7.30 -7.91 3.38
CA TYR A 26 6.56 -6.80 3.99
C TYR A 26 6.08 -7.19 5.38
N ASN A 27 5.85 -6.17 6.19
CA ASN A 27 5.18 -6.32 7.48
C ASN A 27 3.71 -5.92 7.31
N PHE A 28 2.81 -6.78 7.76
CA PHE A 28 1.39 -6.44 7.77
C PHE A 28 1.03 -5.94 9.17
N ILE A 29 0.61 -4.68 9.26
CA ILE A 29 0.24 -4.06 10.52
C ILE A 29 -1.27 -3.88 10.50
N GLU A 30 -1.98 -4.66 11.32
CA GLU A 30 -3.43 -4.63 11.32
C GLU A 30 -3.97 -3.34 11.92
N VAL A 31 -4.94 -2.74 11.23
CA VAL A 31 -5.72 -1.61 11.72
C VAL A 31 -7.11 -2.15 12.03
N ASN A 32 -7.47 -2.19 13.31
CA ASN A 32 -8.74 -2.78 13.73
C ASN A 32 -9.87 -1.75 13.61
N ALA A 33 -10.61 -1.83 12.50
CA ALA A 33 -11.68 -0.89 12.23
C ALA A 33 -12.86 -1.04 13.21
N PHE A 34 -13.07 -2.22 13.74
CA PHE A 34 -14.13 -2.44 14.74
C PHE A 34 -13.85 -1.72 16.05
N GLN A 35 -12.59 -1.46 16.36
CA GLN A 35 -12.18 -0.72 17.54
C GLN A 35 -11.85 0.73 17.23
N GLY A 36 -12.07 1.17 16.00
CA GLY A 36 -11.81 2.55 15.60
C GLY A 36 -10.35 2.92 15.46
N GLU A 37 -9.46 1.94 15.27
CA GLU A 37 -8.02 2.21 15.18
C GLU A 37 -7.65 3.11 14.00
N GLN A 38 -8.45 3.10 12.92
CA GLN A 38 -8.22 3.98 11.78
C GLN A 38 -8.37 5.47 12.15
N PHE A 39 -8.99 5.77 13.28
CA PHE A 39 -9.14 7.14 13.78
C PHE A 39 -8.21 7.46 14.94
N SER A 40 -7.30 6.54 15.29
CA SER A 40 -6.31 6.81 16.33
C SER A 40 -5.39 7.95 15.91
N ALA A 41 -4.84 8.66 16.89
CA ALA A 41 -3.93 9.77 16.59
C ALA A 41 -2.72 9.31 15.77
N ASP A 42 -2.19 8.13 16.08
CA ASP A 42 -1.03 7.60 15.35
C ASP A 42 -1.37 7.28 13.91
N PHE A 43 -2.52 6.65 13.67
CA PHE A 43 -2.89 6.32 12.29
C PHE A 43 -3.26 7.56 11.48
N LEU A 44 -3.91 8.54 12.10
CA LEU A 44 -4.27 9.78 11.41
C LEU A 44 -3.04 10.59 10.98
N LYS A 45 -1.90 10.39 11.64
CA LYS A 45 -0.64 10.98 11.17
C LYS A 45 -0.19 10.35 9.85
N LEU A 46 -0.53 9.07 9.62
CA LEU A 46 -0.21 8.38 8.37
C LEU A 46 -1.19 8.75 7.27
N ASN A 47 -2.46 8.80 7.61
CA ASN A 47 -3.50 9.17 6.66
C ASN A 47 -4.60 9.96 7.37
N PRO A 48 -4.64 11.28 7.18
CA PRO A 48 -5.64 12.12 7.86
C PRO A 48 -7.09 11.76 7.54
N LEU A 49 -7.33 11.01 6.45
CA LEU A 49 -8.68 10.58 6.08
C LEU A 49 -9.16 9.38 6.91
N GLY A 50 -8.27 8.78 7.72
CA GLY A 50 -8.65 7.66 8.57
C GLY A 50 -9.00 6.41 7.78
N LYS A 51 -8.35 6.19 6.64
CA LYS A 51 -8.60 5.04 5.77
C LYS A 51 -7.34 4.23 5.55
N TYR A 52 -7.50 2.93 5.39
CA TYR A 52 -6.42 2.03 4.98
C TYR A 52 -6.77 1.42 3.61
N PRO A 53 -5.82 0.89 2.84
CA PRO A 53 -4.43 0.61 3.19
C PRO A 53 -3.51 1.84 3.14
N VAL A 54 -2.42 1.78 3.89
CA VAL A 54 -1.31 2.74 3.84
C VAL A 54 -0.02 1.94 3.76
N VAL A 55 0.90 2.37 2.93
CA VAL A 55 2.21 1.72 2.76
C VAL A 55 3.31 2.72 3.04
N ILE A 56 4.33 2.28 3.78
CA ILE A 56 5.58 3.01 3.91
C ILE A 56 6.70 2.08 3.44
N ASP A 57 7.45 2.53 2.45
CA ASP A 57 8.57 1.75 1.90
C ASP A 57 9.87 2.26 2.50
N HIS A 58 10.48 1.43 3.35
CA HIS A 58 11.73 1.76 4.02
C HIS A 58 12.97 1.27 3.28
N SER A 59 12.80 0.75 2.06
CA SER A 59 13.91 0.14 1.31
C SER A 59 14.88 1.15 0.71
N GLY A 60 14.48 2.41 0.61
CA GLY A 60 15.27 3.42 -0.08
C GLY A 60 15.01 3.47 -1.59
N ALA A 61 14.16 2.61 -2.12
CA ALA A 61 13.82 2.61 -3.54
C ALA A 61 12.95 3.80 -3.93
N GLY A 62 12.30 4.42 -2.97
CA GLY A 62 11.45 5.57 -3.19
C GLY A 62 11.37 6.44 -1.96
N PRO A 63 10.46 7.41 -1.94
CA PRO A 63 10.31 8.30 -0.80
C PRO A 63 9.82 7.52 0.43
N GLU A 64 10.41 7.82 1.59
CA GLU A 64 10.03 7.18 2.84
C GLU A 64 8.93 8.01 3.53
N HIS A 65 7.77 8.05 2.91
CA HIS A 65 6.60 8.70 3.48
C HIS A 65 5.37 7.84 3.21
N PRO A 66 4.29 8.02 3.97
CA PRO A 66 3.08 7.21 3.77
C PRO A 66 2.49 7.41 2.38
N ILE A 67 2.14 6.29 1.73
CA ILE A 67 1.41 6.30 0.47
C ILE A 67 0.06 5.67 0.76
N PHE A 68 -1.02 6.37 0.45
CA PHE A 68 -2.37 5.88 0.66
C PHE A 68 -3.16 5.97 -0.64
N GLU A 69 -4.38 5.42 -0.64
CA GLU A 69 -5.18 5.10 -1.82
C GLU A 69 -4.63 3.86 -2.50
N SER A 70 -5.47 2.80 -2.55
CA SER A 70 -5.01 1.51 -3.07
C SER A 70 -4.49 1.61 -4.51
N GLY A 71 -5.14 2.43 -5.34
CA GLY A 71 -4.69 2.63 -6.72
C GLY A 71 -3.29 3.23 -6.79
N ALA A 72 -3.03 4.24 -5.97
CA ALA A 72 -1.71 4.87 -5.92
C ALA A 72 -0.65 3.91 -5.40
N ILE A 73 -0.98 3.09 -4.40
CA ILE A 73 -0.06 2.10 -3.86
C ILE A 73 0.29 1.06 -4.92
N LEU A 74 -0.70 0.54 -5.63
CA LEU A 74 -0.49 -0.45 -6.69
C LEU A 74 0.40 0.11 -7.79
N GLN A 75 0.16 1.36 -8.18
CA GLN A 75 0.96 2.02 -9.20
C GLN A 75 2.40 2.22 -8.72
N TYR A 76 2.59 2.67 -7.47
CA TYR A 76 3.91 2.84 -6.90
C TYR A 76 4.70 1.53 -6.91
N LEU A 77 4.08 0.45 -6.45
CA LEU A 77 4.74 -0.85 -6.37
C LEU A 77 5.11 -1.37 -7.75
N ALA A 78 4.21 -1.25 -8.73
CA ALA A 78 4.47 -1.71 -10.08
C ALA A 78 5.60 -0.90 -10.73
N GLU A 79 5.56 0.41 -10.60
CA GLU A 79 6.57 1.28 -11.22
C GLU A 79 7.93 1.14 -10.55
N THR A 80 7.95 0.87 -9.25
CA THR A 80 9.20 0.78 -8.50
C THR A 80 9.85 -0.59 -8.63
N TYR A 81 9.05 -1.67 -8.60
CA TYR A 81 9.58 -3.02 -8.46
C TYR A 81 9.37 -3.91 -9.67
N ASP A 82 8.34 -3.71 -10.47
CA ASP A 82 8.07 -4.56 -11.62
C ASP A 82 8.03 -3.82 -12.95
N LYS A 83 7.62 -2.59 -12.92
CA LYS A 83 7.66 -1.66 -14.04
C LYS A 83 6.73 -1.94 -15.22
N ALA A 84 6.68 -3.14 -15.74
CA ALA A 84 5.93 -3.37 -16.97
C ALA A 84 5.17 -4.68 -17.00
N THR A 85 5.40 -5.59 -16.07
CA THR A 85 4.77 -6.91 -16.10
C THR A 85 3.33 -6.85 -15.60
N LEU A 86 3.11 -6.25 -14.43
CA LEU A 86 1.78 -6.14 -13.83
C LEU A 86 1.06 -4.86 -14.20
N LEU A 87 1.83 -3.80 -14.50
CA LEU A 87 1.29 -2.52 -14.90
C LEU A 87 2.17 -1.96 -16.02
N PRO A 88 1.73 -2.07 -17.29
CA PRO A 88 2.50 -1.56 -18.43
C PRO A 88 2.84 -0.08 -18.23
N ALA A 89 4.04 0.30 -18.65
CA ALA A 89 4.54 1.66 -18.45
C ALA A 89 3.74 2.69 -19.24
N SER A 90 3.10 2.29 -20.34
CA SER A 90 2.33 3.20 -21.19
C SER A 90 1.24 2.43 -21.92
N GLY A 91 0.35 3.19 -22.56
CA GLY A 91 -0.70 2.61 -23.39
C GLY A 91 -1.99 2.30 -22.61
N PRO A 92 -3.04 1.87 -23.32
CA PRO A 92 -4.35 1.63 -22.68
C PRO A 92 -4.32 0.56 -21.60
N ALA A 93 -3.43 -0.42 -21.71
CA ALA A 93 -3.36 -1.50 -20.75
C ALA A 93 -2.84 -1.07 -19.37
N ARG A 94 -2.27 0.13 -19.27
CA ARG A 94 -1.81 0.66 -17.99
C ARG A 94 -2.98 0.86 -17.01
N TRP A 95 -4.13 1.21 -17.52
CA TRP A 95 -5.31 1.54 -16.73
C TRP A 95 -6.41 0.52 -16.94
#